data_b1f3b3f45e458daefbc5f4d23c9f723e
#
_entry.id   b1f3b3f45e458daefbc5f4d23c9f723e
#
_cell.length_a   1.000
_cell.length_b   1.000
_cell.length_c   1.000
_cell.angle_alpha   90.00
_cell.angle_beta   90.00
_cell.angle_gamma   90.00
#
_symmetry.space_group_name_H-M   'P 1'
#
loop_
_entity.id
_entity.type
_entity.pdbx_description
1 polymer ?
#
loop_
_entity_poly.entity_id
_entity_poly.type
_entity_poly.pdbx_seq_one_letter_code
_entity_poly.pdbx_strand_id
1 'polypeptide(L)'
;DLLFWALVAIVVGSTVTGWLGTLQARGTDYAFWIGNQGLEFTSMGRIWQILLFVGLLFWLFLLGRALWPALRSPGETRGLITMVFLSATCIGGFYATSLVWGQETHYSMIEYWRWWLVHLWVEGFFEVFATAVVALIFTRLGLIRASTANTAIVLETTVFLFGGILGTLHHLYFTGTPTAVIAIGTTTKRNGSARTSGWYAVVA
;
A
#
# COMPACT_ATOMS: atom_id res chain seq x y z
N ASP A 1 1.22 3.05 -22.59
CA ASP A 1 1.51 1.68 -23.04
C ASP A 1 2.74 1.08 -22.36
N LEU A 2 3.91 1.78 -22.31
CA LEU A 2 5.15 1.24 -21.72
C LEU A 2 4.95 0.75 -20.27
N LEU A 3 4.36 1.59 -19.40
CA LEU A 3 4.14 1.24 -17.99
C LEU A 3 3.23 0.02 -17.83
N PHE A 4 2.18 -0.08 -18.64
CA PHE A 4 1.27 -1.22 -18.64
C PHE A 4 2.02 -2.52 -19.00
N TRP A 5 2.77 -2.51 -20.10
CA TRP A 5 3.51 -3.71 -20.51
C TRP A 5 4.67 -4.06 -19.57
N ALA A 6 5.30 -3.06 -18.96
CA ALA A 6 6.30 -3.29 -17.91
C ALA A 6 5.66 -3.98 -16.69
N LEU A 7 4.48 -3.54 -16.25
CA LEU A 7 3.74 -4.17 -15.14
C LEU A 7 3.35 -5.62 -15.51
N VAL A 8 2.83 -5.85 -16.72
CA VAL A 8 2.50 -7.20 -17.19
C VAL A 8 3.74 -8.10 -17.19
N ALA A 9 4.88 -7.60 -17.67
CA ALA A 9 6.14 -8.35 -17.68
C ALA A 9 6.62 -8.70 -16.27
N ILE A 10 6.49 -7.77 -15.31
CA ILE A 10 6.85 -8.00 -13.90
C ILE A 10 5.94 -9.08 -13.28
N VAL A 11 4.61 -8.97 -13.46
CA VAL A 11 3.65 -9.92 -12.90
C VAL A 11 3.85 -11.32 -13.51
N VAL A 12 3.90 -11.42 -14.81
CA VAL A 12 4.10 -12.71 -15.51
C VAL A 12 5.49 -13.27 -15.19
N GLY A 13 6.54 -12.45 -15.27
CA GLY A 13 7.91 -12.87 -15.02
C GLY A 13 8.10 -13.37 -13.58
N SER A 14 7.60 -12.64 -12.59
CA SER A 14 7.70 -13.05 -11.17
C SER A 14 6.93 -14.34 -10.90
N THR A 15 5.75 -14.49 -11.50
CA THR A 15 4.93 -15.71 -11.35
C THR A 15 5.63 -16.92 -11.96
N VAL A 16 6.10 -16.78 -13.21
CA VAL A 16 6.78 -17.88 -13.93
C VAL A 16 8.08 -18.27 -13.21
N THR A 17 8.91 -17.31 -12.83
CA THR A 17 10.17 -17.62 -12.13
C THR A 17 9.94 -18.20 -10.73
N GLY A 18 8.93 -17.75 -10.02
CA GLY A 18 8.52 -18.32 -8.73
C GLY A 18 8.08 -19.78 -8.89
N TRP A 19 7.22 -20.06 -9.86
CA TRP A 19 6.72 -21.40 -10.16
C TRP A 19 7.84 -22.36 -10.61
N LEU A 20 8.68 -21.92 -11.55
CA LEU A 20 9.85 -22.72 -11.99
C LEU A 20 10.82 -23.00 -10.87
N GLY A 21 11.08 -22.04 -9.97
CA GLY A 21 11.92 -22.22 -8.80
C GLY A 21 11.40 -23.32 -7.87
N THR A 22 10.10 -23.36 -7.65
CA THR A 22 9.43 -24.38 -6.84
C THR A 22 9.50 -25.76 -7.48
N LEU A 23 9.13 -25.86 -8.78
CA LEU A 23 9.13 -27.13 -9.51
C LEU A 23 10.53 -27.76 -9.64
N GLN A 24 11.57 -26.92 -9.76
CA GLN A 24 12.93 -27.37 -9.94
C GLN A 24 13.70 -27.46 -8.61
N ALA A 25 13.02 -27.26 -7.47
CA ALA A 25 13.60 -27.25 -6.12
C ALA A 25 14.88 -26.41 -6.03
N ARG A 26 14.89 -25.23 -6.69
CA ARG A 26 16.02 -24.30 -6.66
C ARG A 26 16.20 -23.75 -5.25
N GLY A 27 17.45 -23.57 -4.84
CA GLY A 27 17.79 -23.16 -3.46
C GLY A 27 17.28 -21.79 -3.05
N THR A 28 17.55 -21.42 -1.81
CA THR A 28 17.10 -20.19 -1.15
C THR A 28 17.57 -18.92 -1.84
N ASP A 29 18.77 -18.90 -2.42
CA ASP A 29 19.29 -17.76 -3.18
C ASP A 29 18.44 -17.47 -4.41
N TYR A 30 18.07 -18.50 -5.16
CA TYR A 30 17.17 -18.33 -6.29
C TYR A 30 15.80 -17.82 -5.84
N ALA A 31 15.25 -18.41 -4.78
CA ALA A 31 13.96 -18.02 -4.22
C ALA A 31 13.96 -16.54 -3.82
N PHE A 32 15.02 -16.09 -3.13
CA PHE A 32 15.15 -14.70 -2.68
C PHE A 32 15.30 -13.72 -3.84
N TRP A 33 16.19 -13.99 -4.81
CA TRP A 33 16.52 -13.02 -5.85
C TRP A 33 15.52 -12.99 -7.01
N ILE A 34 15.09 -14.14 -7.50
CA ILE A 34 14.34 -14.26 -8.76
C ILE A 34 13.01 -14.98 -8.56
N GLY A 35 12.97 -15.95 -7.65
CA GLY A 35 11.85 -16.84 -7.45
C GLY A 35 10.77 -16.29 -6.53
N ASN A 36 10.37 -17.08 -5.55
CA ASN A 36 9.35 -16.74 -4.57
C ASN A 36 9.96 -16.82 -3.15
N GLN A 37 9.92 -15.70 -2.43
CA GLN A 37 10.47 -15.60 -1.07
C GLN A 37 9.60 -16.31 -0.01
N GLY A 38 8.41 -16.80 -0.36
CA GLY A 38 7.49 -17.46 0.57
C GLY A 38 6.77 -16.52 1.55
N LEU A 39 6.84 -15.21 1.31
CA LEU A 39 6.20 -14.19 2.16
C LEU A 39 4.83 -13.83 1.57
N GLU A 40 3.78 -13.98 2.35
CA GLU A 40 2.43 -13.63 1.93
C GLU A 40 2.35 -12.17 1.47
N PHE A 41 1.68 -11.91 0.35
CA PHE A 41 1.53 -10.60 -0.33
C PHE A 41 2.84 -9.95 -0.85
N THR A 42 4.01 -10.39 -0.43
CA THR A 42 5.31 -9.84 -0.84
C THR A 42 6.27 -10.93 -1.32
N SER A 43 5.72 -11.99 -1.90
CA SER A 43 6.45 -13.22 -2.24
C SER A 43 7.40 -13.09 -3.44
N MET A 44 7.27 -12.05 -4.25
CA MET A 44 8.13 -11.87 -5.43
C MET A 44 9.61 -11.83 -5.08
N GLY A 45 10.46 -12.41 -5.94
CA GLY A 45 11.91 -12.27 -5.83
C GLY A 45 12.37 -10.81 -5.85
N ARG A 46 13.50 -10.54 -5.23
CA ARG A 46 14.03 -9.18 -5.00
C ARG A 46 14.15 -8.36 -6.29
N ILE A 47 14.56 -8.96 -7.38
CA ILE A 47 14.70 -8.27 -8.68
C ILE A 47 13.33 -7.74 -9.14
N TRP A 48 12.28 -8.54 -9.00
CA TRP A 48 10.93 -8.14 -9.37
C TRP A 48 10.36 -7.05 -8.46
N GLN A 49 10.68 -7.08 -7.15
CA GLN A 49 10.33 -6.01 -6.22
C GLN A 49 11.01 -4.69 -6.59
N ILE A 50 12.29 -4.72 -6.96
CA ILE A 50 13.03 -3.53 -7.43
C ILE A 50 12.41 -2.99 -8.72
N LEU A 51 12.12 -3.84 -9.70
CA LEU A 51 11.50 -3.44 -10.96
C LEU A 51 10.11 -2.83 -10.73
N LEU A 52 9.30 -3.41 -9.83
CA LEU A 52 8.00 -2.85 -9.47
C LEU A 52 8.14 -1.50 -8.78
N PHE A 53 9.11 -1.35 -7.87
CA PHE A 53 9.38 -0.07 -7.21
C PHE A 53 9.77 1.03 -8.22
N VAL A 54 10.67 0.72 -9.15
CA VAL A 54 11.04 1.64 -10.24
C VAL A 54 9.82 1.98 -11.10
N GLY A 55 8.97 1.00 -11.41
CA GLY A 55 7.71 1.20 -12.12
C GLY A 55 6.74 2.14 -11.38
N LEU A 56 6.63 1.99 -10.06
CA LEU A 56 5.82 2.88 -9.21
C LEU A 56 6.37 4.30 -9.16
N LEU A 57 7.69 4.48 -9.08
CA LEU A 57 8.31 5.81 -9.17
C LEU A 57 8.07 6.46 -10.53
N PHE A 58 8.14 5.69 -11.60
CA PHE A 58 7.83 6.19 -12.93
C PHE A 58 6.35 6.55 -13.08
N TRP A 59 5.45 5.73 -12.56
CA TRP A 59 4.02 6.05 -12.48
C TRP A 59 3.77 7.34 -11.70
N LEU A 60 4.40 7.49 -10.53
CA LEU A 60 4.29 8.70 -9.70
C LEU A 60 4.80 9.95 -10.45
N PHE A 61 5.91 9.83 -11.18
CA PHE A 61 6.43 10.89 -12.01
C PHE A 61 5.42 11.32 -13.08
N LEU A 62 4.81 10.38 -13.79
CA LEU A 62 3.81 10.65 -14.82
C LEU A 62 2.57 11.31 -14.22
N LEU A 63 2.09 10.78 -13.08
CA LEU A 63 0.95 11.37 -12.36
C LEU A 63 1.28 12.78 -11.87
N GLY A 64 2.43 12.99 -11.26
CA GLY A 64 2.89 14.30 -10.80
C GLY A 64 2.99 15.30 -11.95
N ARG A 65 3.54 14.88 -13.08
CA ARG A 65 3.59 15.72 -14.29
C ARG A 65 2.19 16.12 -14.79
N ALA A 66 1.25 15.19 -14.77
CA ALA A 66 -0.13 15.44 -15.19
C ALA A 66 -0.89 16.36 -14.22
N LEU A 67 -0.68 16.20 -12.91
CA LEU A 67 -1.36 16.98 -11.88
C LEU A 67 -0.69 18.34 -11.59
N TRP A 68 0.57 18.53 -12.00
CA TRP A 68 1.37 19.71 -11.68
C TRP A 68 0.72 21.05 -11.99
N PRO A 69 0.10 21.26 -13.17
CA PRO A 69 -0.62 22.51 -13.46
C PRO A 69 -1.76 22.79 -12.49
N ALA A 70 -2.53 21.74 -12.14
CA ALA A 70 -3.67 21.86 -11.24
C ALA A 70 -3.25 22.07 -9.77
N LEU A 71 -2.12 21.52 -9.35
CA LEU A 71 -1.55 21.75 -8.02
C LEU A 71 -1.06 23.19 -7.81
N ARG A 72 -0.63 23.85 -8.89
CA ARG A 72 -0.18 25.25 -8.85
C ARG A 72 -1.29 26.28 -9.02
N SER A 73 -2.40 25.87 -9.61
CA SER A 73 -3.52 26.77 -9.85
C SER A 73 -4.41 26.92 -8.62
N PRO A 74 -4.78 28.12 -8.21
CA PRO A 74 -5.79 28.30 -7.17
C PRO A 74 -7.15 27.78 -7.65
N GLY A 75 -7.88 27.08 -6.78
CA GLY A 75 -9.20 26.56 -7.10
C GLY A 75 -9.77 25.70 -5.98
N GLU A 76 -11.08 25.56 -5.96
CA GLU A 76 -11.81 24.82 -4.92
C GLU A 76 -11.41 23.33 -4.82
N THR A 77 -11.04 22.72 -5.94
CA THR A 77 -10.64 21.29 -6.00
C THR A 77 -9.16 21.06 -5.75
N ARG A 78 -8.36 22.12 -5.51
CA ARG A 78 -6.91 21.99 -5.28
C ARG A 78 -6.61 21.08 -4.09
N GLY A 79 -7.38 21.18 -3.00
CA GLY A 79 -7.21 20.33 -1.83
C GLY A 79 -7.33 18.83 -2.17
N LEU A 80 -8.39 18.46 -2.92
CA LEU A 80 -8.60 17.07 -3.37
C LEU A 80 -7.46 16.58 -4.27
N ILE A 81 -7.02 17.40 -5.22
CA ILE A 81 -5.90 17.05 -6.12
C ILE A 81 -4.61 16.87 -5.32
N THR A 82 -4.40 17.71 -4.30
CA THR A 82 -3.25 17.57 -3.39
C THR A 82 -3.31 16.24 -2.63
N MET A 83 -4.48 15.85 -2.12
CA MET A 83 -4.65 14.58 -1.42
C MET A 83 -4.43 13.38 -2.35
N VAL A 84 -4.94 13.43 -3.59
CA VAL A 84 -4.65 12.40 -4.62
C VAL A 84 -3.14 12.29 -4.86
N PHE A 85 -2.43 13.40 -4.98
CA PHE A 85 -1.00 13.38 -5.23
C PHE A 85 -0.19 12.90 -4.02
N LEU A 86 -0.54 13.35 -2.81
CA LEU A 86 0.12 12.93 -1.57
C LEU A 86 -0.08 11.43 -1.31
N SER A 87 -1.30 10.92 -1.44
CA SER A 87 -1.57 9.49 -1.27
C SER A 87 -0.85 8.64 -2.32
N ALA A 88 -0.80 9.09 -3.59
CA ALA A 88 -0.01 8.43 -4.62
C ALA A 88 1.50 8.44 -4.29
N THR A 89 2.02 9.53 -3.71
CA THR A 89 3.41 9.63 -3.27
C THR A 89 3.69 8.62 -2.14
N CYS A 90 2.79 8.49 -1.21
CA CYS A 90 2.88 7.49 -0.14
C CYS A 90 2.81 6.07 -0.71
N ILE A 91 1.91 5.78 -1.66
CA ILE A 91 1.83 4.49 -2.33
C ILE A 91 3.17 4.14 -2.98
N GLY A 92 3.76 5.05 -3.75
CA GLY A 92 5.06 4.84 -4.37
C GLY A 92 6.19 4.66 -3.35
N GLY A 93 6.22 5.51 -2.30
CA GLY A 93 7.29 5.52 -1.29
C GLY A 93 7.23 4.31 -0.34
N PHE A 94 6.05 3.94 0.16
CA PHE A 94 5.91 2.82 1.11
C PHE A 94 6.26 1.48 0.49
N TYR A 95 6.16 1.31 -0.82
CA TYR A 95 6.63 0.09 -1.46
C TYR A 95 8.13 -0.16 -1.21
N ALA A 96 8.93 0.89 -0.97
CA ALA A 96 10.34 0.76 -0.61
C ALA A 96 10.58 -0.07 0.65
N THR A 97 9.59 -0.19 1.55
CA THR A 97 9.71 -1.04 2.75
C THR A 97 9.89 -2.51 2.39
N SER A 98 9.45 -2.96 1.20
CA SER A 98 9.73 -4.31 0.69
C SER A 98 11.21 -4.57 0.44
N LEU A 99 12.02 -3.53 0.30
CA LEU A 99 13.44 -3.62 0.00
C LEU A 99 14.34 -3.54 1.24
N VAL A 100 13.76 -3.34 2.43
CA VAL A 100 14.52 -3.10 3.68
C VAL A 100 15.16 -4.37 4.22
N TRP A 101 14.54 -5.54 4.02
CA TRP A 101 15.11 -6.81 4.51
C TRP A 101 16.02 -7.49 3.50
N GLY A 102 17.01 -8.19 4.01
CA GLY A 102 17.90 -9.09 3.25
C GLY A 102 17.58 -10.55 3.50
N GLN A 103 18.34 -11.43 2.86
CA GLN A 103 18.18 -12.88 2.95
C GLN A 103 18.40 -13.42 4.37
N GLU A 104 19.34 -12.82 5.11
CA GLU A 104 19.69 -13.19 6.48
C GLU A 104 18.89 -12.42 7.55
N THR A 105 17.91 -11.62 7.15
CA THR A 105 17.13 -10.84 8.11
C THR A 105 16.22 -11.76 8.91
N HIS A 106 16.20 -11.58 10.24
CA HIS A 106 15.33 -12.38 11.11
C HIS A 106 13.85 -12.18 10.75
N TYR A 107 13.09 -13.27 10.76
CA TYR A 107 11.69 -13.29 10.33
C TYR A 107 10.82 -12.22 11.01
N SER A 108 11.01 -11.97 12.31
CA SER A 108 10.24 -10.94 13.02
C SER A 108 10.44 -9.53 12.45
N MET A 109 11.65 -9.22 11.95
CA MET A 109 11.95 -7.95 11.31
C MET A 109 11.39 -7.88 9.89
N ILE A 110 11.41 -9.01 9.17
CA ILE A 110 10.75 -9.12 7.87
C ILE A 110 9.25 -8.86 8.03
N GLU A 111 8.60 -9.52 9.00
CA GLU A 111 7.18 -9.34 9.29
C GLU A 111 6.84 -7.89 9.66
N TYR A 112 7.66 -7.24 10.49
CA TYR A 112 7.46 -5.84 10.84
C TYR A 112 7.41 -4.95 9.58
N TRP A 113 8.43 -5.01 8.69
CA TRP A 113 8.47 -4.21 7.48
C TRP A 113 7.45 -4.64 6.44
N ARG A 114 7.17 -5.93 6.32
CA ARG A 114 6.13 -6.45 5.45
C ARG A 114 4.76 -5.87 5.77
N TRP A 115 4.42 -5.75 7.05
CA TRP A 115 3.14 -5.19 7.45
C TRP A 115 3.07 -3.67 7.34
N TRP A 116 4.19 -2.96 7.38
CA TRP A 116 4.24 -1.58 6.92
C TRP A 116 3.86 -1.46 5.44
N LEU A 117 4.29 -2.38 4.61
CA LEU A 117 3.87 -2.42 3.21
C LEU A 117 2.41 -2.88 3.08
N VAL A 118 2.04 -4.05 3.59
CA VAL A 118 0.73 -4.64 3.32
C VAL A 118 -0.38 -3.83 3.99
N HIS A 119 -0.26 -3.54 5.29
CA HIS A 119 -1.32 -2.86 6.04
C HIS A 119 -1.40 -1.36 5.70
N LEU A 120 -0.32 -0.60 5.85
CA LEU A 120 -0.36 0.85 5.61
C LEU A 120 -0.46 1.21 4.13
N TRP A 121 0.13 0.43 3.26
CA TRP A 121 0.08 0.67 1.82
C TRP A 121 -1.32 0.40 1.26
N VAL A 122 -1.92 -0.75 1.60
CA VAL A 122 -3.25 -1.15 1.10
C VAL A 122 -4.36 -0.51 1.93
N GLU A 123 -4.42 -0.80 3.23
CA GLU A 123 -5.51 -0.39 4.13
C GLU A 123 -5.40 1.08 4.60
N GLY A 124 -4.38 1.80 4.18
CA GLY A 124 -4.20 3.21 4.48
C GLY A 124 -4.20 4.05 3.20
N PHE A 125 -3.05 4.06 2.52
CA PHE A 125 -2.85 5.03 1.43
C PHE A 125 -3.62 4.72 0.15
N PHE A 126 -3.86 3.45 -0.20
CA PHE A 126 -4.73 3.11 -1.33
C PHE A 126 -6.19 3.47 -1.07
N GLU A 127 -6.67 3.30 0.15
CA GLU A 127 -8.03 3.71 0.51
C GLU A 127 -8.20 5.22 0.42
N VAL A 128 -7.26 5.99 1.00
CA VAL A 128 -7.25 7.46 0.88
C VAL A 128 -7.16 7.91 -0.58
N PHE A 129 -6.33 7.26 -1.39
CA PHE A 129 -6.21 7.54 -2.81
C PHE A 129 -7.53 7.29 -3.55
N ALA A 130 -8.14 6.12 -3.35
CA ALA A 130 -9.40 5.75 -3.99
C ALA A 130 -10.52 6.72 -3.61
N THR A 131 -10.67 7.01 -2.32
CA THR A 131 -11.71 7.92 -1.83
C THR A 131 -11.48 9.35 -2.32
N ALA A 132 -10.24 9.83 -2.35
CA ALA A 132 -9.90 11.15 -2.90
C ALA A 132 -10.22 11.26 -4.40
N VAL A 133 -9.95 10.21 -5.19
CA VAL A 133 -10.29 10.15 -6.62
C VAL A 133 -11.80 10.17 -6.81
N VAL A 134 -12.55 9.36 -6.07
CA VAL A 134 -14.03 9.33 -6.13
C VAL A 134 -14.61 10.67 -5.73
N ALA A 135 -14.13 11.27 -4.65
CA ALA A 135 -14.55 12.59 -4.19
C ALA A 135 -14.27 13.68 -5.23
N LEU A 136 -13.11 13.62 -5.90
CA LEU A 136 -12.77 14.55 -7.00
C LEU A 136 -13.71 14.37 -8.19
N ILE A 137 -14.03 13.13 -8.58
CA ILE A 137 -14.98 12.86 -9.66
C ILE A 137 -16.37 13.41 -9.31
N PHE A 138 -16.88 13.12 -8.12
CA PHE A 138 -18.21 13.61 -7.69
C PHE A 138 -18.28 15.13 -7.60
N THR A 139 -17.20 15.77 -7.17
CA THR A 139 -17.10 17.22 -7.17
C THR A 139 -17.11 17.78 -8.60
N ARG A 140 -16.39 17.14 -9.54
CA ARG A 140 -16.36 17.54 -10.95
C ARG A 140 -17.70 17.33 -11.66
N LEU A 141 -18.47 16.34 -11.24
CA LEU A 141 -19.83 16.09 -11.73
C LEU A 141 -20.89 17.00 -11.06
N GLY A 142 -20.51 17.85 -10.10
CA GLY A 142 -21.43 18.72 -9.38
C GLY A 142 -22.33 18.00 -8.37
N LEU A 143 -22.03 16.74 -8.02
CA LEU A 143 -22.83 15.94 -7.09
C LEU A 143 -22.60 16.34 -5.63
N ILE A 144 -21.38 16.79 -5.30
CA ILE A 144 -21.01 17.27 -3.97
C ILE A 144 -20.23 18.58 -4.06
N ARG A 145 -20.25 19.35 -2.96
CA ARG A 145 -19.45 20.58 -2.86
C ARG A 145 -18.00 20.25 -2.56
N ALA A 146 -17.06 20.98 -3.16
CA ALA A 146 -15.62 20.79 -2.92
C ALA A 146 -15.23 20.93 -1.44
N SER A 147 -15.86 21.84 -0.69
CA SER A 147 -15.63 22.01 0.74
C SER A 147 -16.01 20.76 1.54
N THR A 148 -17.17 20.17 1.25
CA THR A 148 -17.63 18.92 1.90
C THR A 148 -16.69 17.76 1.57
N ALA A 149 -16.30 17.62 0.30
CA ALA A 149 -15.37 16.61 -0.15
C ALA A 149 -14.00 16.75 0.55
N ASN A 150 -13.43 17.96 0.60
CA ASN A 150 -12.17 18.22 1.30
C ASN A 150 -12.24 17.86 2.78
N THR A 151 -13.31 18.24 3.49
CA THR A 151 -13.49 17.91 4.92
C THR A 151 -13.59 16.41 5.13
N ALA A 152 -14.36 15.70 4.29
CA ALA A 152 -14.53 14.26 4.38
C ALA A 152 -13.19 13.53 4.21
N ILE A 153 -12.40 13.88 3.18
CA ILE A 153 -11.10 13.25 2.90
C ILE A 153 -10.08 13.53 4.02
N VAL A 154 -10.02 14.77 4.54
CA VAL A 154 -9.10 15.08 5.65
C VAL A 154 -9.48 14.29 6.90
N LEU A 155 -10.77 14.20 7.23
CA LEU A 155 -11.24 13.42 8.36
C LEU A 155 -10.93 11.93 8.20
N GLU A 156 -11.24 11.36 7.04
CA GLU A 156 -10.94 9.98 6.69
C GLU A 156 -9.43 9.70 6.81
N THR A 157 -8.59 10.52 6.17
CA THR A 157 -7.13 10.40 6.24
C THR A 157 -6.63 10.43 7.69
N THR A 158 -7.16 11.32 8.52
CA THR A 158 -6.78 11.41 9.93
C THR A 158 -7.13 10.13 10.69
N VAL A 159 -8.34 9.59 10.47
CA VAL A 159 -8.79 8.35 11.11
C VAL A 159 -7.95 7.16 10.65
N PHE A 160 -7.69 7.04 9.34
CA PHE A 160 -6.89 5.94 8.80
C PHE A 160 -5.43 6.00 9.24
N LEU A 161 -4.79 7.16 9.22
CA LEU A 161 -3.40 7.27 9.67
C LEU A 161 -3.27 6.99 11.16
N PHE A 162 -4.16 7.53 11.99
CA PHE A 162 -4.11 7.28 13.43
C PHE A 162 -4.41 5.81 13.76
N GLY A 163 -5.49 5.27 13.23
CA GLY A 163 -5.90 3.88 13.44
C GLY A 163 -4.98 2.88 12.73
N GLY A 164 -4.55 3.17 11.51
CA GLY A 164 -3.73 2.28 10.69
C GLY A 164 -2.30 2.12 11.19
N ILE A 165 -1.64 3.21 11.59
CA ILE A 165 -0.26 3.14 12.10
C ILE A 165 -0.20 2.28 13.37
N LEU A 166 -1.06 2.55 14.33
CA LEU A 166 -1.14 1.75 15.57
C LEU A 166 -1.73 0.36 15.31
N GLY A 167 -2.70 0.28 14.40
CA GLY A 167 -3.34 -0.97 13.98
C GLY A 167 -2.36 -1.96 13.35
N THR A 168 -1.31 -1.52 12.67
CA THR A 168 -0.29 -2.40 12.07
C THR A 168 0.24 -3.44 13.06
N LEU A 169 0.31 -3.09 14.35
CA LEU A 169 0.85 -3.97 15.39
C LEU A 169 0.00 -5.24 15.60
N HIS A 170 -1.28 -5.26 15.22
CA HIS A 170 -2.10 -6.47 15.39
C HIS A 170 -1.71 -7.61 14.44
N HIS A 171 -1.00 -7.33 13.36
CA HIS A 171 -0.48 -8.33 12.45
C HIS A 171 0.78 -9.04 12.96
N LEU A 172 1.38 -8.55 14.05
CA LEU A 172 2.65 -9.07 14.56
C LEU A 172 2.51 -10.21 15.59
N TYR A 173 1.34 -10.80 15.73
CA TYR A 173 1.09 -11.81 16.77
C TYR A 173 1.81 -13.16 16.50
N PHE A 174 2.15 -13.46 15.26
CA PHE A 174 2.91 -14.68 14.90
C PHE A 174 4.40 -14.59 15.17
N THR A 175 4.94 -13.42 15.45
CA THR A 175 6.38 -13.17 15.52
C THR A 175 6.93 -13.14 16.94
N GLY A 176 6.15 -13.61 17.93
CA GLY A 176 6.56 -13.57 19.34
C GLY A 176 6.49 -12.18 19.98
N THR A 177 5.76 -11.26 19.39
CA THR A 177 5.59 -9.89 19.89
C THR A 177 4.90 -9.90 21.26
N PRO A 178 5.37 -9.09 22.23
CA PRO A 178 4.76 -9.01 23.56
C PRO A 178 3.28 -8.64 23.51
N THR A 179 2.46 -9.29 24.35
CA THR A 179 1.00 -9.11 24.42
C THR A 179 0.57 -7.65 24.56
N ALA A 180 1.34 -6.85 25.29
CA ALA A 180 1.05 -5.41 25.46
C ALA A 180 1.07 -4.64 24.12
N VAL A 181 2.02 -4.96 23.22
CA VAL A 181 2.14 -4.34 21.90
C VAL A 181 0.99 -4.79 20.99
N ILE A 182 0.65 -6.08 21.01
CA ILE A 182 -0.48 -6.61 20.25
C ILE A 182 -1.79 -6.01 20.76
N ALA A 183 -1.96 -5.84 22.06
CA ALA A 183 -3.16 -5.25 22.64
C ALA A 183 -3.38 -3.80 22.17
N ILE A 184 -2.32 -2.99 22.03
CA ILE A 184 -2.43 -1.64 21.47
C ILE A 184 -2.97 -1.70 20.05
N GLY A 185 -2.43 -2.56 19.19
CA GLY A 185 -2.89 -2.73 17.81
C GLY A 185 -4.35 -3.19 17.72
N THR A 186 -4.79 -4.12 18.57
CA THR A 186 -6.17 -4.63 18.56
C THR A 186 -7.18 -3.65 19.15
N THR A 187 -6.82 -2.84 20.14
CA THR A 187 -7.73 -1.84 20.71
C THR A 187 -7.99 -0.69 19.76
N THR A 188 -6.99 -0.27 18.98
CA THR A 188 -7.18 0.73 17.93
C THR A 188 -8.08 0.22 16.81
N LYS A 189 -7.96 -1.04 16.42
CA LYS A 189 -8.87 -1.68 15.48
C LYS A 189 -10.31 -1.74 16.03
N ARG A 190 -10.50 -2.14 17.30
CA ARG A 190 -11.83 -2.22 17.93
C ARG A 190 -12.54 -0.87 18.03
N ASN A 191 -11.82 0.18 18.32
CA ASN A 191 -12.39 1.53 18.46
C ASN A 191 -12.64 2.21 17.09
N GLY A 192 -11.85 1.88 16.07
CA GLY A 192 -12.07 2.33 14.69
C GLY A 192 -13.14 1.51 13.95
N SER A 193 -13.23 0.20 14.21
CA SER A 193 -14.08 -0.74 13.48
C SER A 193 -15.48 -0.96 14.08
N ALA A 194 -15.80 -0.37 15.24
CA ALA A 194 -17.15 -0.49 15.80
C ALA A 194 -18.26 0.04 14.84
N ARG A 195 -17.87 0.74 13.77
CA ARG A 195 -18.75 1.19 12.70
C ARG A 195 -18.51 0.54 11.32
N THR A 196 -17.41 -0.19 11.12
CA THR A 196 -17.05 -0.80 9.82
C THR A 196 -17.02 -2.32 9.82
N SER A 197 -17.26 -2.97 10.96
CA SER A 197 -17.27 -4.44 11.10
C SER A 197 -18.37 -5.19 10.34
N GLY A 198 -19.25 -4.47 9.61
CA GLY A 198 -20.24 -5.09 8.73
C GLY A 198 -19.65 -5.73 7.45
N TRP A 199 -18.42 -5.37 7.05
CA TRP A 199 -17.85 -5.85 5.79
C TRP A 199 -16.96 -7.09 5.94
N TYR A 200 -16.36 -7.32 7.11
CA TYR A 200 -15.49 -8.49 7.33
C TYR A 200 -16.22 -9.75 7.80
N ALA A 201 -17.48 -9.63 8.22
CA ALA A 201 -18.32 -10.79 8.61
C ALA A 201 -18.88 -11.57 7.40
N VAL A 202 -18.63 -11.11 6.17
CA VAL A 202 -19.16 -11.74 4.94
C VAL A 202 -18.10 -12.56 4.19
N VAL A 203 -16.84 -12.53 4.63
CA VAL A 203 -15.69 -13.18 3.92
C VAL A 203 -14.89 -14.13 4.84
N ALA A 204 -15.42 -14.47 6.03
CA ALA A 204 -14.83 -15.49 6.90
C ALA A 204 -15.62 -16.80 6.82
#